data_e83f6b418c1b85a1f0f6abad1b65cd6e
#
_entry.id   e83f6b418c1b85a1f0f6abad1b65cd6e
#
_cell.length_a   1.000
_cell.length_b   1.000
_cell.length_c   1.000
_cell.angle_alpha   90.00
_cell.angle_beta   90.00
_cell.angle_gamma   90.00
#
_symmetry.space_group_name_H-M   'P 1'
#
loop_
_entity.id
_entity.type
_entity.pdbx_description
1 polymer ?
#
loop_
_entity_poly.entity_id
_entity_poly.type
_entity_poly.pdbx_seq_one_letter_code
_entity_poly.pdbx_strand_id
1 'polypeptide(L)'
;MKIATWNVNSLAVRLPQLLQWLAANPVDALVLQETKLTDDKFPHAELAAAGYQAQWFGQKTYNGVALLSRSAATEVLRNIPGFVDEQARVIAGTVSGVRVIGAYFPNGQAPGSDKFGYKMQWLQALRHWVQGELAQHPQLALLGDFNIAPEDRDVYDPVA
;
A
#
# COMPACT_ATOMS: atom_id res chain seq x y z
N MET A 1 17.52 -7.61 -3.05
CA MET A 1 16.18 -7.59 -2.42
C MET A 1 15.13 -7.42 -3.51
N LYS A 2 14.08 -8.23 -3.48
CA LYS A 2 12.96 -8.13 -4.42
C LYS A 2 11.73 -7.62 -3.67
N ILE A 3 11.16 -6.53 -4.15
CA ILE A 3 9.95 -5.92 -3.58
C ILE A 3 8.91 -5.80 -4.69
N ALA A 4 7.65 -6.09 -4.37
CA ALA A 4 6.56 -6.02 -5.31
C ALA A 4 5.37 -5.24 -4.72
N THR A 5 4.46 -4.82 -5.59
CA THR A 5 3.22 -4.16 -5.23
C THR A 5 2.07 -4.69 -6.08
N TRP A 6 0.88 -4.80 -5.49
CA TRP A 6 -0.31 -5.28 -6.18
C TRP A 6 -1.58 -4.69 -5.57
N ASN A 7 -2.36 -3.98 -6.39
CA ASN A 7 -3.73 -3.65 -6.03
C ASN A 7 -4.59 -4.88 -6.30
N VAL A 8 -5.05 -5.54 -5.23
CA VAL A 8 -5.77 -6.82 -5.33
C VAL A 8 -7.27 -6.67 -5.55
N ASN A 9 -7.79 -5.47 -5.40
CA ASN A 9 -9.24 -5.22 -5.55
C ASN A 9 -10.07 -6.32 -4.87
N SER A 10 -9.99 -6.38 -3.56
CA SER A 10 -10.48 -7.42 -2.64
C SER A 10 -9.53 -8.59 -2.47
N LEU A 11 -8.88 -8.61 -1.30
CA LEU A 11 -7.98 -9.72 -0.93
C LEU A 11 -8.75 -11.03 -0.75
N ALA A 12 -9.99 -10.99 -0.23
CA ALA A 12 -10.81 -12.20 -0.07
C ALA A 12 -11.03 -12.91 -1.42
N VAL A 13 -11.21 -12.14 -2.49
CA VAL A 13 -11.40 -12.68 -3.84
C VAL A 13 -10.08 -13.17 -4.44
N ARG A 14 -8.96 -12.46 -4.18
CA ARG A 14 -7.67 -12.72 -4.83
C ARG A 14 -6.73 -13.62 -4.03
N LEU A 15 -7.11 -14.03 -2.82
CA LEU A 15 -6.20 -14.80 -1.96
C LEU A 15 -5.63 -16.06 -2.64
N PRO A 16 -6.41 -16.87 -3.36
CA PRO A 16 -5.86 -18.03 -4.05
C PRO A 16 -4.78 -17.67 -5.09
N GLN A 17 -5.03 -16.64 -5.90
CA GLN A 17 -4.06 -16.17 -6.89
C GLN A 17 -2.81 -15.60 -6.21
N LEU A 18 -2.99 -14.85 -5.11
CA LEU A 18 -1.86 -14.30 -4.36
C LEU A 18 -0.96 -15.40 -3.81
N LEU A 19 -1.53 -16.43 -3.19
CA LEU A 19 -0.76 -17.55 -2.65
C LEU A 19 -0.01 -18.30 -3.76
N GLN A 20 -0.67 -18.51 -4.89
CA GLN A 20 -0.06 -19.14 -6.06
C GLN A 20 1.09 -18.29 -6.60
N TRP A 21 0.89 -16.98 -6.70
CA TRP A 21 1.90 -16.05 -7.21
C TRP A 21 3.12 -16.00 -6.29
N LEU A 22 2.91 -15.94 -4.97
CA LEU A 22 3.99 -15.92 -3.98
C LEU A 22 4.83 -17.21 -4.01
N ALA A 23 4.19 -18.35 -4.24
CA ALA A 23 4.90 -19.63 -4.40
C ALA A 23 5.82 -19.64 -5.63
N ALA A 24 5.35 -19.03 -6.72
CA ALA A 24 6.12 -18.93 -7.97
C ALA A 24 7.13 -17.79 -7.98
N ASN A 25 6.91 -16.75 -7.20
CA ASN A 25 7.71 -15.53 -7.16
C ASN A 25 8.05 -15.16 -5.71
N PRO A 26 9.06 -15.80 -5.11
CA PRO A 26 9.41 -15.57 -3.71
C PRO A 26 10.07 -14.20 -3.54
N VAL A 27 9.28 -13.17 -3.37
CA VAL A 27 9.74 -11.81 -3.09
C VAL A 27 10.08 -11.63 -1.61
N ASP A 28 10.93 -10.66 -1.28
CA ASP A 28 11.29 -10.34 0.10
C ASP A 28 10.18 -9.55 0.79
N ALA A 29 9.52 -8.67 0.04
CA ALA A 29 8.37 -7.89 0.53
C ALA A 29 7.35 -7.66 -0.58
N LEU A 30 6.07 -7.57 -0.20
CA LEU A 30 4.96 -7.26 -1.10
C LEU A 30 4.01 -6.30 -0.39
N VAL A 31 3.69 -5.19 -1.02
CA VAL A 31 2.64 -4.29 -0.53
C VAL A 31 1.37 -4.49 -1.33
N LEU A 32 0.23 -4.54 -0.61
CA LEU A 32 -1.10 -4.72 -1.20
C LEU A 32 -1.94 -3.47 -1.01
N GLN A 33 -2.78 -3.18 -2.00
CA GLN A 33 -3.78 -2.11 -1.95
C GLN A 33 -5.16 -2.70 -2.22
N GLU A 34 -6.18 -2.03 -1.68
CA GLU A 34 -7.59 -2.41 -1.79
C GLU A 34 -7.87 -3.83 -1.26
N THR A 35 -7.37 -4.11 -0.06
CA THR A 35 -7.64 -5.38 0.61
C THR A 35 -9.12 -5.54 0.95
N LYS A 36 -9.83 -4.43 1.22
CA LYS A 36 -11.30 -4.36 1.45
C LYS A 36 -11.77 -5.28 2.59
N LEU A 37 -10.93 -5.46 3.59
CA LEU A 37 -11.20 -6.27 4.77
C LEU A 37 -10.99 -5.46 6.04
N THR A 38 -11.85 -5.67 7.02
CA THR A 38 -11.58 -5.23 8.39
C THR A 38 -10.40 -6.01 8.96
N ASP A 39 -9.73 -5.44 9.96
CA ASP A 39 -8.49 -6.02 10.50
C ASP A 39 -8.68 -7.44 11.05
N ASP A 40 -9.84 -7.74 11.65
CA ASP A 40 -10.17 -9.04 12.20
C ASP A 40 -10.34 -10.15 11.13
N LYS A 41 -10.60 -9.77 9.88
CA LYS A 41 -10.82 -10.70 8.77
C LYS A 41 -9.59 -10.90 7.88
N PHE A 42 -8.49 -10.25 8.18
CA PHE A 42 -7.29 -10.37 7.38
C PHE A 42 -6.71 -11.81 7.44
N PRO A 43 -6.39 -12.45 6.30
CA PRO A 43 -6.00 -13.86 6.26
C PRO A 43 -4.52 -14.06 6.62
N HIS A 44 -4.11 -13.63 7.81
CA HIS A 44 -2.71 -13.70 8.24
C HIS A 44 -2.21 -15.14 8.41
N ALA A 45 -3.08 -16.07 8.80
CA ALA A 45 -2.68 -17.47 9.01
C ALA A 45 -2.32 -18.16 7.69
N GLU A 46 -3.10 -17.94 6.64
CA GLU A 46 -2.84 -18.48 5.31
C GLU A 46 -1.55 -17.92 4.71
N LEU A 47 -1.27 -16.64 4.94
CA LEU A 47 -0.04 -16.00 4.50
C LEU A 47 1.16 -16.49 5.31
N ALA A 48 1.01 -16.71 6.61
CA ALA A 48 2.05 -17.30 7.44
C ALA A 48 2.41 -18.72 6.98
N ALA A 49 1.40 -19.53 6.62
CA ALA A 49 1.61 -20.86 6.07
C ALA A 49 2.38 -20.81 4.73
N ALA A 50 2.25 -19.72 3.97
CA ALA A 50 3.00 -19.49 2.74
C ALA A 50 4.41 -18.91 2.97
N GLY A 51 4.81 -18.67 4.21
CA GLY A 51 6.13 -18.16 4.58
C GLY A 51 6.22 -16.63 4.70
N TYR A 52 5.08 -15.94 4.83
CA TYR A 52 5.05 -14.48 4.90
C TYR A 52 4.42 -14.00 6.21
N GLN A 53 5.15 -13.13 6.90
CA GLN A 53 4.59 -12.34 7.99
C GLN A 53 3.84 -11.15 7.39
N ALA A 54 2.77 -10.72 8.04
CA ALA A 54 1.94 -9.65 7.52
C ALA A 54 1.74 -8.55 8.57
N GLN A 55 1.74 -7.32 8.10
CA GLN A 55 1.23 -6.15 8.80
C GLN A 55 0.13 -5.58 7.92
N TRP A 56 -0.98 -5.15 8.51
CA TRP A 56 -2.11 -4.68 7.73
C TRP A 56 -2.85 -3.56 8.45
N PHE A 57 -3.56 -2.78 7.65
CA PHE A 57 -4.45 -1.74 8.11
C PHE A 57 -5.64 -1.67 7.17
N GLY A 58 -6.81 -2.05 7.65
CA GLY A 58 -8.00 -2.20 6.82
C GLY A 58 -9.23 -1.52 7.37
N GLN A 59 -10.24 -1.51 6.54
CA GLN A 59 -11.58 -1.02 6.85
C GLN A 59 -12.60 -1.79 6.02
N LYS A 60 -13.86 -1.70 6.40
CA LYS A 60 -14.94 -2.39 5.70
C LYS A 60 -15.14 -1.81 4.29
N THR A 61 -15.32 -2.66 3.31
CA THR A 61 -15.78 -2.36 1.93
C THR A 61 -14.76 -1.66 1.05
N TYR A 62 -14.04 -0.67 1.55
CA TYR A 62 -13.13 0.19 0.77
C TYR A 62 -11.71 0.17 1.32
N ASN A 63 -10.76 0.59 0.48
CA ASN A 63 -9.37 0.80 0.89
C ASN A 63 -8.72 -0.44 1.50
N GLY A 64 -7.80 -0.27 2.42
CA GLY A 64 -7.06 -1.35 3.05
C GLY A 64 -5.72 -1.59 2.38
N VAL A 65 -4.68 -1.63 3.20
CA VAL A 65 -3.29 -1.84 2.76
C VAL A 65 -2.64 -2.91 3.61
N ALA A 66 -1.66 -3.60 3.03
CA ALA A 66 -0.89 -4.60 3.77
C ALA A 66 0.56 -4.61 3.32
N LEU A 67 1.43 -4.97 4.24
CA LEU A 67 2.84 -5.24 4.02
C LEU A 67 3.12 -6.69 4.38
N LEU A 68 3.45 -7.50 3.39
CA LEU A 68 3.87 -8.88 3.54
C LEU A 68 5.39 -8.96 3.42
N SER A 69 6.04 -9.73 4.27
CA SER A 69 7.49 -9.90 4.22
C SER A 69 7.92 -11.27 4.73
N ARG A 70 9.03 -11.77 4.19
CA ARG A 70 9.61 -13.05 4.63
C ARG A 70 10.28 -12.92 5.99
N SER A 71 10.94 -11.79 6.24
CA SER A 71 11.46 -11.42 7.56
C SER A 71 10.51 -10.44 8.24
N ALA A 72 10.57 -10.38 9.57
CA ALA A 72 9.70 -9.50 10.34
C ALA A 72 9.92 -8.02 9.97
N ALA A 73 8.83 -7.29 9.74
CA ALA A 73 8.86 -5.85 9.62
C ALA A 73 8.94 -5.20 11.01
N THR A 74 9.76 -4.16 11.13
CA THR A 74 9.92 -3.38 12.37
C THR A 74 9.48 -1.93 12.15
N GLU A 75 9.26 -1.21 13.23
CA GLU A 75 8.85 0.22 13.19
C GLU A 75 7.64 0.44 12.28
N VAL A 76 6.62 -0.39 12.45
CA VAL A 76 5.41 -0.38 11.62
C VAL A 76 4.56 0.85 11.94
N LEU A 77 4.17 1.57 10.89
CA LEU A 77 3.25 2.71 10.98
C LEU A 77 2.04 2.45 10.09
N ARG A 78 0.87 2.87 10.57
CA ARG A 78 -0.41 2.82 9.87
C ARG A 78 -0.91 4.23 9.66
N ASN A 79 -1.14 4.59 8.39
CA ASN A 79 -1.40 5.95 7.90
C ASN A 79 -0.24 6.93 8.13
N ILE A 80 -0.41 8.12 7.57
CA ILE A 80 0.59 9.19 7.62
C ILE A 80 0.56 9.80 9.02
N PRO A 81 1.68 9.79 9.78
CA PRO A 81 1.74 10.42 11.09
C PRO A 81 1.37 11.91 11.02
N GLY A 82 0.52 12.35 11.95
CA GLY A 82 0.08 13.74 12.02
C GLY A 82 -1.02 14.15 11.05
N PHE A 83 -1.41 13.27 10.15
CA PHE A 83 -2.56 13.47 9.25
C PHE A 83 -3.72 12.59 9.72
N VAL A 84 -4.73 13.20 10.34
CA VAL A 84 -5.90 12.47 10.84
C VAL A 84 -6.76 12.02 9.67
N ASP A 85 -6.86 10.71 9.49
CA ASP A 85 -7.56 10.10 8.37
C ASP A 85 -8.15 8.75 8.77
N GLU A 86 -9.43 8.55 8.50
CA GLU A 86 -10.12 7.28 8.73
C GLU A 86 -9.88 6.28 7.60
N GLN A 87 -9.41 6.75 6.44
CA GLN A 87 -9.19 5.89 5.27
C GLN A 87 -7.86 5.14 5.40
N ALA A 88 -7.92 3.82 5.27
CA ALA A 88 -6.77 2.93 5.37
C ALA A 88 -5.99 2.91 4.05
N ARG A 89 -5.02 3.82 3.89
CA ARG A 89 -4.30 4.03 2.63
C ARG A 89 -2.81 3.85 2.70
N VAL A 90 -2.20 3.87 3.88
CA VAL A 90 -0.74 3.81 4.02
C VAL A 90 -0.35 2.84 5.11
N ILE A 91 0.68 2.03 4.82
CA ILE A 91 1.36 1.19 5.79
C ILE A 91 2.86 1.24 5.52
N ALA A 92 3.64 1.33 6.57
CA ALA A 92 5.09 1.36 6.47
C ALA A 92 5.73 0.40 7.45
N GLY A 93 6.88 -0.12 7.10
CA GLY A 93 7.70 -0.96 7.96
C GLY A 93 9.11 -1.08 7.42
N THR A 94 10.06 -1.39 8.29
CA THR A 94 11.44 -1.66 7.89
C THR A 94 11.63 -3.16 7.74
N VAL A 95 12.04 -3.57 6.55
CA VAL A 95 12.27 -4.98 6.19
C VAL A 95 13.71 -5.13 5.72
N SER A 96 14.52 -5.91 6.43
CA SER A 96 15.91 -6.18 6.08
C SER A 96 16.72 -4.91 5.78
N GLY A 97 16.52 -3.87 6.60
CA GLY A 97 17.22 -2.58 6.47
C GLY A 97 16.62 -1.61 5.46
N VAL A 98 15.59 -2.00 4.72
CA VAL A 98 14.91 -1.13 3.77
C VAL A 98 13.59 -0.62 4.36
N ARG A 99 13.41 0.69 4.35
CA ARG A 99 12.14 1.32 4.73
C ARG A 99 11.15 1.15 3.59
N VAL A 100 10.11 0.35 3.80
CA VAL A 100 9.09 0.05 2.79
C VAL A 100 7.82 0.80 3.15
N ILE A 101 7.34 1.63 2.23
CA ILE A 101 6.09 2.38 2.37
C ILE A 101 5.15 1.91 1.27
N GLY A 102 4.03 1.31 1.68
CA GLY A 102 2.94 0.93 0.77
C GLY A 102 1.83 1.97 0.84
N ALA A 103 1.39 2.47 -0.32
CA ALA A 103 0.40 3.52 -0.39
C ALA A 103 -0.66 3.26 -1.46
N TYR A 104 -1.90 3.55 -1.10
CA TYR A 104 -3.03 3.59 -2.01
C TYR A 104 -3.51 5.04 -2.14
N PHE A 105 -3.07 5.71 -3.21
CA PHE A 105 -3.35 7.12 -3.43
C PHE A 105 -4.84 7.34 -3.70
N PRO A 106 -5.44 8.42 -3.16
CA PRO A 106 -6.83 8.72 -3.45
C PRO A 106 -7.08 8.93 -4.94
N ASN A 107 -8.22 8.42 -5.43
CA ASN A 107 -8.73 8.81 -6.73
C ASN A 107 -9.46 10.16 -6.57
N GLY A 108 -8.92 11.22 -7.18
CA GLY A 108 -9.47 12.57 -7.05
C GLY A 108 -10.72 12.83 -7.86
N GLN A 109 -11.17 11.89 -8.71
CA GLN A 109 -12.25 12.09 -9.68
C GLN A 109 -11.95 13.29 -10.60
N ALA A 110 -12.61 14.42 -10.40
CA ALA A 110 -12.48 15.60 -11.24
C ALA A 110 -11.88 16.78 -10.44
N PRO A 111 -11.08 17.64 -11.09
CA PRO A 111 -10.60 18.88 -10.47
C PRO A 111 -11.76 19.71 -9.89
N GLY A 112 -11.56 20.27 -8.70
CA GLY A 112 -12.58 21.07 -8.01
C GLY A 112 -13.59 20.29 -7.19
N SER A 113 -13.60 18.95 -7.22
CA SER A 113 -14.42 18.12 -6.35
C SER A 113 -13.86 18.03 -4.94
N ASP A 114 -14.71 17.66 -3.95
CA ASP A 114 -14.26 17.39 -2.59
C ASP A 114 -13.22 16.28 -2.52
N LYS A 115 -13.38 15.25 -3.36
CA LYS A 115 -12.41 14.16 -3.47
C LYS A 115 -11.07 14.62 -4.01
N PHE A 116 -11.06 15.57 -4.94
CA PHE A 116 -9.82 16.16 -5.42
C PHE A 116 -9.13 16.99 -4.33
N GLY A 117 -9.89 17.77 -3.56
CA GLY A 117 -9.37 18.52 -2.41
C GLY A 117 -8.74 17.61 -1.37
N TYR A 118 -9.41 16.50 -1.02
CA TYR A 118 -8.86 15.47 -0.15
C TYR A 118 -7.55 14.89 -0.69
N LYS A 119 -7.53 14.53 -1.98
CA LYS A 119 -6.33 14.01 -2.64
C LYS A 119 -5.15 14.96 -2.53
N MET A 120 -5.37 16.25 -2.75
CA MET A 120 -4.31 17.26 -2.68
C MET A 120 -3.75 17.41 -1.26
N GLN A 121 -4.61 17.43 -0.24
CA GLN A 121 -4.18 17.48 1.16
C GLN A 121 -3.40 16.22 1.54
N TRP A 122 -3.90 15.06 1.14
CA TRP A 122 -3.27 13.77 1.39
C TRP A 122 -1.87 13.71 0.73
N LEU A 123 -1.74 14.16 -0.51
CA LEU A 123 -0.46 14.20 -1.23
C LEU A 123 0.55 15.11 -0.54
N GLN A 124 0.13 16.27 -0.05
CA GLN A 124 1.02 17.17 0.70
C GLN A 124 1.51 16.52 2.00
N ALA A 125 0.62 15.87 2.73
CA ALA A 125 0.96 15.17 3.95
C ALA A 125 1.92 14.00 3.68
N LEU A 126 1.65 13.21 2.64
CA LEU A 126 2.52 12.11 2.22
C LEU A 126 3.91 12.62 1.85
N ARG A 127 3.99 13.66 1.03
CA ARG A 127 5.26 14.24 0.59
C ARG A 127 6.10 14.68 1.79
N HIS A 128 5.51 15.43 2.71
CA HIS A 128 6.20 15.91 3.89
C HIS A 128 6.72 14.77 4.75
N TRP A 129 5.90 13.77 5.00
CA TRP A 129 6.29 12.61 5.79
C TRP A 129 7.40 11.79 5.11
N VAL A 130 7.27 11.50 3.82
CA VAL A 130 8.27 10.72 3.07
C VAL A 130 9.61 11.44 3.03
N GLN A 131 9.65 12.77 2.93
CA GLN A 131 10.89 13.54 3.01
C GLN A 131 11.59 13.33 4.35
N GLY A 132 10.84 13.33 5.46
CA GLY A 132 11.39 13.03 6.78
C GLY A 132 11.88 11.59 6.93
N GLU A 133 11.12 10.64 6.39
CA GLU A 133 11.50 9.22 6.40
C GLU A 133 12.78 8.98 5.59
N LEU A 134 12.90 9.60 4.42
CA LEU A 134 14.08 9.48 3.56
C LEU A 134 15.35 10.03 4.22
N ALA A 135 15.22 11.10 5.00
CA ALA A 135 16.36 11.67 5.75
C ALA A 135 16.88 10.70 6.82
N GLN A 136 16.01 9.87 7.40
CA GLN A 136 16.39 8.88 8.43
C GLN A 136 16.71 7.51 7.85
N HIS A 137 16.13 7.17 6.71
CA HIS A 137 16.24 5.86 6.05
C HIS A 137 16.68 6.05 4.61
N PRO A 138 18.02 6.10 4.33
CA PRO A 138 18.51 6.31 2.96
C PRO A 138 18.07 5.24 1.99
N GLN A 139 17.85 4.01 2.47
CA GLN A 139 17.28 2.93 1.69
C GLN A 139 15.76 2.89 1.92
N LEU A 140 15.02 3.54 1.05
CA LEU A 140 13.58 3.65 1.13
C LEU A 140 12.94 3.31 -0.21
N ALA A 141 11.85 2.55 -0.16
CA ALA A 141 11.01 2.24 -1.31
C ALA A 141 9.57 2.67 -1.02
N LEU A 142 9.02 3.53 -1.87
CA LEU A 142 7.61 3.89 -1.89
C LEU A 142 6.94 3.18 -3.06
N LEU A 143 5.99 2.31 -2.76
CA LEU A 143 5.30 1.48 -3.74
C LEU A 143 3.78 1.60 -3.55
N GLY A 144 3.04 1.29 -4.58
CA GLY A 144 1.61 1.21 -4.45
C GLY A 144 0.86 1.53 -5.73
N ASP A 145 -0.41 1.84 -5.56
CA ASP A 145 -1.28 2.35 -6.62
C ASP A 145 -1.35 3.87 -6.48
N PHE A 146 -0.71 4.58 -7.37
CA PHE A 146 -0.56 6.02 -7.26
C PHE A 146 -1.76 6.80 -7.80
N ASN A 147 -2.66 6.16 -8.54
CA ASN A 147 -3.81 6.84 -9.16
C ASN A 147 -3.41 8.14 -9.88
N ILE A 148 -2.22 8.12 -10.49
CA ILE A 148 -1.65 9.22 -11.27
C ILE A 148 -1.12 8.64 -12.57
N ALA A 149 -1.54 9.23 -13.69
CA ALA A 149 -1.00 8.93 -15.01
C ALA A 149 0.00 10.05 -15.40
N PRO A 150 1.31 9.78 -15.39
CA PRO A 150 2.31 10.80 -15.70
C PRO A 150 2.29 11.21 -17.17
N GLU A 151 1.91 10.32 -18.08
CA GLU A 151 1.93 10.53 -19.52
C GLU A 151 0.67 9.97 -20.18
N ASP A 152 0.33 10.49 -21.36
CA ASP A 152 -0.83 10.06 -22.13
C ASP A 152 -0.84 8.55 -22.44
N ARG A 153 0.32 7.95 -22.59
CA ARG A 153 0.47 6.50 -22.81
C ARG A 153 0.07 5.64 -21.61
N ASP A 154 -0.07 6.26 -20.44
CA ASP A 154 -0.41 5.56 -19.20
C ASP A 154 -1.92 5.47 -18.98
N VAL A 155 -2.72 6.02 -19.90
CA VAL A 155 -4.18 5.97 -19.85
C VAL A 155 -4.76 5.34 -21.12
N TYR A 156 -5.96 4.79 -20.97
CA TYR A 156 -6.67 4.18 -22.11
C TYR A 156 -7.10 5.21 -23.14
N ASP A 157 -7.57 6.37 -22.68
CA ASP A 157 -8.02 7.47 -23.54
C ASP A 157 -7.55 8.81 -22.96
N PRO A 158 -6.48 9.42 -23.53
CA PRO A 158 -5.95 10.67 -23.01
C PRO A 158 -6.81 11.90 -23.32
N VAL A 159 -7.85 11.74 -24.16
CA VAL A 159 -8.76 12.83 -24.57
C VAL A 159 -10.06 12.81 -23.79
N ALA A 160 -10.37 11.71 -23.13
CA ALA A 160 -11.61 11.52 -22.38
C ALA A 160 -11.67 12.33 -21.08
#